data_43949229625f049ae0ebcffeaa080497
#
_entry.id   43949229625f049ae0ebcffeaa080497
#
_cell.length_a   1.000
_cell.length_b   1.000
_cell.length_c   1.000
_cell.angle_alpha   90.00
_cell.angle_beta   90.00
_cell.angle_gamma   90.00
#
_symmetry.space_group_name_H-M   'P 1'
#
loop_
_entity.id
_entity.type
_entity.pdbx_description
1 polymer ?
#
loop_
_entity_poly.entity_id
_entity_poly.type
_entity_poly.pdbx_seq_one_letter_code
_entity_poly.pdbx_strand_id
1 'polypeptide(L)'
;GGQLMNSYDDASTSMSAQQRKLLSYCLYYGFNSTQKAAPSNSQCDEYIATQAMVWVIVADIFGTGSGDSAARKLCNTAPSPDSSYSYYERLRDNINSSYNATLPSFASRRTSEAPTYELKWNEGSQRFETTLSDSNGVLSDFDFGISGYSVDKNGNSITISSTSVNTTATTGTFTSNAGKVETTSSCVFWLTGKSGYQEFISERPTADPIKAYIKVKTENIGYGELTKTDESSGVKLSGAVYGIYSDSGCTNRIQTMTTDGNGYAKSAALVAGTYYVKEITAPKGYVLSGKVHTLTVKAGQTTGISATDKEQLGAITIYKEGEVLSSWNGSNFTYEKKKLSGAAFKVTAGADIYKADGTKVYSAGDVVAESLTTGTDGQVVLSDLHLGTYVVTEIKSIDGYTINTTPQTVAVEYKDQTVTVQYESTTIENTRQKADVSVVKKDSDTENPLDGGKYTLYAGNDIKNYAGQVIVTKGTALETVTTGEDGKASYSVDLPISNGYYVSETQAPYAYIRNSKDVYSFNFNVLPETQAKASFSHTFVNDRTTAKIHIYKVDKESGKAVAQGDASLEGAVYGLYARNDIVHPDGATGVVF
;
A
#
# COMPACT_ATOMS: atom_id res chain seq x y z
N GLY A 1 26.03 -19.39 -11.73
CA GLY A 1 26.98 -18.86 -10.77
C GLY A 1 26.28 -18.64 -9.45
N GLY A 2 26.38 -19.62 -8.52
CA GLY A 2 25.72 -19.55 -7.24
C GLY A 2 26.41 -18.52 -6.35
N GLN A 3 25.83 -17.35 -6.21
CA GLN A 3 26.08 -16.55 -5.02
C GLN A 3 25.32 -17.21 -3.86
N LEU A 4 26.06 -17.61 -2.85
CA LEU A 4 25.51 -17.95 -1.55
C LEU A 4 24.70 -16.74 -1.06
N MET A 5 23.40 -16.88 -0.98
CA MET A 5 22.52 -15.84 -0.48
C MET A 5 22.60 -15.86 1.05
N ASN A 6 23.17 -14.81 1.62
CA ASN A 6 23.41 -14.72 3.07
C ASN A 6 22.21 -14.23 3.88
N SER A 7 21.03 -14.08 3.29
CA SER A 7 19.84 -13.65 4.03
C SER A 7 18.56 -14.07 3.31
N TYR A 8 17.99 -15.17 3.77
CA TYR A 8 16.60 -15.51 3.55
C TYR A 8 15.86 -15.29 4.86
N ASP A 9 14.74 -14.61 4.80
CA ASP A 9 13.89 -14.42 5.96
C ASP A 9 12.89 -15.58 6.06
N ASP A 10 12.71 -16.11 7.27
CA ASP A 10 11.67 -17.10 7.53
C ASP A 10 10.29 -16.42 7.48
N ALA A 11 9.55 -16.68 6.39
CA ALA A 11 8.19 -16.16 6.21
C ALA A 11 7.13 -16.94 6.99
N SER A 12 7.51 -17.98 7.74
CA SER A 12 6.56 -18.80 8.51
C SER A 12 5.75 -17.99 9.52
N THR A 13 6.28 -16.87 9.99
CA THR A 13 5.63 -15.97 10.93
C THR A 13 4.62 -15.01 10.29
N SER A 14 4.75 -14.72 8.99
CA SER A 14 3.83 -13.82 8.26
C SER A 14 2.63 -14.55 7.67
N MET A 15 2.66 -15.88 7.59
CA MET A 15 1.59 -16.70 7.04
C MET A 15 0.68 -17.24 8.15
N SER A 16 -0.60 -17.34 7.85
CA SER A 16 -1.55 -18.02 8.74
C SER A 16 -1.18 -19.50 8.92
N ALA A 17 -1.59 -20.08 10.03
CA ALA A 17 -1.42 -21.53 10.24
C ALA A 17 -2.08 -22.36 9.13
N GLN A 18 -3.19 -21.88 8.60
CA GLN A 18 -3.89 -22.49 7.47
C GLN A 18 -3.05 -22.45 6.20
N GLN A 19 -2.51 -21.31 5.83
CA GLN A 19 -1.64 -21.16 4.65
C GLN A 19 -0.43 -22.08 4.75
N ARG A 20 0.26 -22.09 5.89
CA ARG A 20 1.41 -22.99 6.12
C ARG A 20 1.03 -24.46 5.96
N LYS A 21 -0.13 -24.84 6.49
CA LYS A 21 -0.61 -26.23 6.37
C LYS A 21 -0.96 -26.59 4.92
N LEU A 22 -1.66 -25.71 4.21
CA LEU A 22 -1.97 -25.91 2.79
C LEU A 22 -0.70 -26.01 1.92
N LEU A 23 0.30 -25.18 2.20
CA LEU A 23 1.59 -25.24 1.53
C LEU A 23 2.33 -26.55 1.79
N SER A 24 2.28 -27.07 3.02
CA SER A 24 2.89 -28.38 3.32
C SER A 24 2.25 -29.52 2.50
N TYR A 25 0.95 -29.49 2.30
CA TYR A 25 0.29 -30.43 1.39
C TYR A 25 0.65 -30.19 -0.08
N CYS A 26 0.73 -28.95 -0.50
CA CYS A 26 1.15 -28.60 -1.85
C CYS A 26 2.53 -29.19 -2.16
N LEU A 27 3.47 -29.11 -1.22
CA LEU A 27 4.80 -29.70 -1.36
C LEU A 27 4.80 -31.24 -1.31
N TYR A 28 3.90 -31.82 -0.54
CA TYR A 28 3.78 -33.26 -0.46
C TYR A 28 3.24 -33.87 -1.76
N TYR A 29 2.19 -33.27 -2.32
CA TYR A 29 1.51 -33.78 -3.54
C TYR A 29 2.07 -33.20 -4.83
N GLY A 30 2.72 -32.05 -4.78
CA GLY A 30 3.19 -31.32 -5.95
C GLY A 30 4.45 -31.91 -6.59
N PHE A 31 4.88 -31.24 -7.63
CA PHE A 31 6.07 -31.62 -8.38
C PHE A 31 7.32 -31.62 -7.50
N ASN A 32 8.03 -32.72 -7.51
CA ASN A 32 9.28 -32.89 -6.77
C ASN A 32 10.32 -33.56 -7.66
N SER A 33 11.17 -32.75 -8.29
CA SER A 33 12.28 -33.27 -9.08
C SER A 33 13.58 -33.28 -8.30
N THR A 34 14.19 -34.45 -8.19
CA THR A 34 15.57 -34.61 -7.77
C THR A 34 16.55 -34.51 -8.95
N GLN A 35 16.06 -34.28 -10.17
CA GLN A 35 16.87 -34.30 -11.37
C GLN A 35 17.55 -32.96 -11.66
N LYS A 36 18.85 -33.04 -11.97
CA LYS A 36 19.66 -31.87 -12.39
C LYS A 36 19.62 -31.59 -13.91
N ALA A 37 18.86 -32.37 -14.70
CA ALA A 37 18.71 -32.20 -16.13
C ALA A 37 17.56 -31.25 -16.47
N ALA A 38 17.56 -30.68 -17.68
CA ALA A 38 16.46 -29.86 -18.17
C ALA A 38 15.14 -30.67 -18.11
N PRO A 39 14.06 -30.13 -17.51
CA PRO A 39 12.83 -30.86 -17.33
C PRO A 39 12.15 -31.12 -18.69
N SER A 40 11.45 -32.27 -18.81
CA SER A 40 10.55 -32.54 -19.94
C SER A 40 9.38 -31.56 -19.92
N ASN A 41 8.67 -31.43 -21.05
CA ASN A 41 7.47 -30.58 -21.13
C ASN A 41 6.43 -30.96 -20.06
N SER A 42 6.20 -32.26 -19.83
CA SER A 42 5.29 -32.73 -18.78
C SER A 42 5.76 -32.31 -17.38
N GLN A 43 7.06 -32.39 -17.11
CA GLN A 43 7.61 -31.92 -15.82
C GLN A 43 7.52 -30.39 -15.66
N CYS A 44 7.64 -29.63 -16.77
CA CYS A 44 7.41 -28.19 -16.76
C CYS A 44 5.94 -27.86 -16.46
N ASP A 45 5.01 -28.60 -17.06
CA ASP A 45 3.56 -28.44 -16.81
C ASP A 45 3.21 -28.69 -15.34
N GLU A 46 3.75 -29.78 -14.76
CA GLU A 46 3.55 -30.11 -13.36
C GLU A 46 4.20 -29.09 -12.41
N TYR A 47 5.40 -28.62 -12.76
CA TYR A 47 6.09 -27.55 -11.99
C TYR A 47 5.29 -26.26 -11.97
N ILE A 48 4.83 -25.79 -13.15
CA ILE A 48 4.05 -24.55 -13.28
C ILE A 48 2.73 -24.67 -12.49
N ALA A 49 2.05 -25.80 -12.59
CA ALA A 49 0.84 -26.07 -11.82
C ALA A 49 1.10 -26.03 -10.30
N THR A 50 2.22 -26.60 -9.86
CA THR A 50 2.60 -26.58 -8.44
C THR A 50 2.92 -25.15 -7.99
N GLN A 51 3.63 -24.36 -8.81
CA GLN A 51 3.88 -22.93 -8.53
C GLN A 51 2.57 -22.12 -8.48
N ALA A 52 1.65 -22.38 -9.41
CA ALA A 52 0.34 -21.75 -9.39
C ALA A 52 -0.42 -22.03 -8.08
N MET A 53 -0.34 -23.27 -7.58
CA MET A 53 -0.92 -23.66 -6.31
C MET A 53 -0.28 -22.93 -5.13
N VAL A 54 1.05 -22.83 -5.09
CA VAL A 54 1.78 -22.07 -4.07
C VAL A 54 1.28 -20.62 -4.04
N TRP A 55 1.20 -19.96 -5.20
CA TRP A 55 0.74 -18.58 -5.29
C TRP A 55 -0.70 -18.39 -4.79
N VAL A 56 -1.61 -19.30 -5.17
CA VAL A 56 -3.01 -19.27 -4.72
C VAL A 56 -3.12 -19.41 -3.20
N ILE A 57 -2.30 -20.25 -2.59
CA ILE A 57 -2.27 -20.44 -1.14
C ILE A 57 -1.68 -19.20 -0.43
N VAL A 58 -0.56 -18.68 -0.93
CA VAL A 58 0.10 -17.49 -0.34
C VAL A 58 -0.80 -16.26 -0.44
N ALA A 59 -1.54 -16.12 -1.55
CA ALA A 59 -2.51 -15.04 -1.74
C ALA A 59 -3.79 -15.19 -0.91
N ASP A 60 -3.93 -16.27 -0.13
CA ASP A 60 -5.11 -16.60 0.69
C ASP A 60 -6.43 -16.72 -0.12
N ILE A 61 -6.32 -17.22 -1.34
CA ILE A 61 -7.46 -17.42 -2.26
C ILE A 61 -7.66 -18.89 -2.64
N PHE A 62 -7.03 -19.82 -1.93
CA PHE A 62 -7.20 -21.25 -2.14
C PHE A 62 -8.66 -21.68 -1.95
N GLY A 63 -9.16 -22.48 -2.88
CA GLY A 63 -10.54 -22.96 -2.85
C GLY A 63 -11.58 -21.93 -3.29
N THR A 64 -11.17 -20.79 -3.84
CA THR A 64 -12.07 -19.77 -4.38
C THR A 64 -12.06 -19.74 -5.90
N GLY A 65 -13.13 -19.27 -6.53
CA GLY A 65 -13.17 -19.06 -7.98
C GLY A 65 -12.11 -18.06 -8.48
N SER A 66 -11.72 -17.11 -7.63
CA SER A 66 -10.61 -16.19 -7.93
C SER A 66 -9.28 -16.92 -7.94
N GLY A 67 -9.08 -17.89 -7.04
CA GLY A 67 -7.89 -18.74 -6.99
C GLY A 67 -7.77 -19.61 -8.25
N ASP A 68 -8.83 -20.28 -8.65
CA ASP A 68 -8.86 -21.09 -9.86
C ASP A 68 -8.62 -20.25 -11.13
N SER A 69 -9.20 -19.06 -11.19
CA SER A 69 -8.97 -18.12 -12.29
C SER A 69 -7.52 -17.62 -12.35
N ALA A 70 -6.90 -17.36 -11.22
CA ALA A 70 -5.50 -16.96 -11.12
C ALA A 70 -4.56 -18.11 -11.52
N ALA A 71 -4.83 -19.32 -11.03
CA ALA A 71 -4.09 -20.53 -11.39
C ALA A 71 -4.18 -20.83 -12.90
N ARG A 72 -5.35 -20.70 -13.51
CA ARG A 72 -5.53 -20.87 -14.95
C ARG A 72 -4.66 -19.92 -15.77
N LYS A 73 -4.56 -18.65 -15.35
CA LYS A 73 -3.69 -17.67 -16.02
C LYS A 73 -2.22 -18.06 -15.95
N LEU A 74 -1.76 -18.57 -14.81
CA LEU A 74 -0.37 -19.04 -14.66
C LEU A 74 -0.12 -20.29 -15.49
N CYS A 75 -1.01 -21.28 -15.44
CA CYS A 75 -0.92 -22.52 -16.24
C CYS A 75 -0.91 -22.24 -17.74
N ASN A 76 -1.50 -21.13 -18.21
CA ASN A 76 -1.44 -20.71 -19.61
C ASN A 76 -0.03 -20.35 -20.10
N THR A 77 0.95 -20.21 -19.19
CA THR A 77 2.38 -19.99 -19.54
C THR A 77 3.15 -21.30 -19.72
N ALA A 78 2.54 -22.44 -19.42
CA ALA A 78 3.14 -23.75 -19.52
C ALA A 78 3.28 -24.22 -20.98
N PRO A 79 4.20 -25.15 -21.27
CA PRO A 79 4.29 -25.78 -22.61
C PRO A 79 2.98 -26.43 -23.07
N SER A 80 2.23 -27.03 -22.15
CA SER A 80 0.91 -27.61 -22.41
C SER A 80 -0.12 -27.06 -21.39
N PRO A 81 -0.73 -25.90 -21.66
CA PRO A 81 -1.57 -25.18 -20.68
C PRO A 81 -2.70 -26.01 -20.07
N ASP A 82 -3.41 -26.80 -20.89
CA ASP A 82 -4.53 -27.62 -20.40
C ASP A 82 -4.04 -28.80 -19.53
N SER A 83 -2.90 -29.40 -19.87
CA SER A 83 -2.27 -30.43 -19.05
C SER A 83 -1.80 -29.87 -17.71
N SER A 84 -1.19 -28.69 -17.72
CA SER A 84 -0.75 -28.00 -16.52
C SER A 84 -1.94 -27.65 -15.62
N TYR A 85 -3.01 -27.11 -16.18
CA TYR A 85 -4.21 -26.78 -15.39
C TYR A 85 -4.90 -28.04 -14.85
N SER A 86 -4.99 -29.11 -15.63
CA SER A 86 -5.51 -30.40 -15.16
C SER A 86 -4.66 -30.98 -14.02
N TYR A 87 -3.33 -30.77 -14.04
CA TYR A 87 -2.48 -31.13 -12.92
C TYR A 87 -2.75 -30.27 -11.68
N TYR A 88 -2.94 -28.95 -11.87
CA TYR A 88 -3.35 -28.05 -10.80
C TYR A 88 -4.66 -28.50 -10.15
N GLU A 89 -5.67 -28.87 -10.96
CA GLU A 89 -6.95 -29.36 -10.44
C GLU A 89 -6.78 -30.64 -9.62
N ARG A 90 -6.03 -31.61 -10.13
CA ARG A 90 -5.69 -32.83 -9.36
C ARG A 90 -4.94 -32.52 -8.08
N LEU A 91 -4.00 -31.58 -8.13
CA LEU A 91 -3.24 -31.16 -6.95
C LEU A 91 -4.17 -30.47 -5.93
N ARG A 92 -5.02 -29.56 -6.38
CA ARG A 92 -6.05 -28.92 -5.54
C ARG A 92 -6.94 -29.98 -4.88
N ASP A 93 -7.40 -30.95 -5.65
CA ASP A 93 -8.29 -32.00 -5.19
C ASP A 93 -7.57 -32.94 -4.19
N ASN A 94 -6.30 -33.27 -4.43
CA ASN A 94 -5.46 -34.02 -3.48
C ASN A 94 -5.22 -33.23 -2.18
N ILE A 95 -4.92 -31.94 -2.28
CA ILE A 95 -4.77 -31.06 -1.10
C ILE A 95 -6.09 -31.01 -0.33
N ASN A 96 -7.20 -30.76 -1.01
CA ASN A 96 -8.52 -30.71 -0.40
C ASN A 96 -8.92 -32.08 0.20
N SER A 97 -8.63 -33.16 -0.47
CA SER A 97 -8.95 -34.52 0.03
C SER A 97 -8.23 -34.85 1.31
N SER A 98 -7.03 -34.30 1.51
CA SER A 98 -6.24 -34.50 2.74
C SER A 98 -6.45 -33.40 3.77
N TYR A 99 -6.40 -32.12 3.37
CA TYR A 99 -6.59 -30.98 4.28
C TYR A 99 -8.02 -30.90 4.80
N ASN A 100 -8.98 -30.99 3.87
CA ASN A 100 -10.43 -31.04 4.15
C ASN A 100 -10.94 -32.48 4.08
N ALA A 101 -10.09 -33.48 4.38
CA ALA A 101 -10.51 -34.86 4.31
C ALA A 101 -11.78 -35.04 5.14
N THR A 102 -12.76 -35.64 4.53
CA THR A 102 -14.01 -35.99 5.23
C THR A 102 -13.64 -36.89 6.40
N LEU A 103 -13.90 -36.42 7.58
CA LEU A 103 -13.72 -37.12 8.83
C LEU A 103 -15.04 -37.76 9.24
N PRO A 104 -15.04 -38.73 10.16
CA PRO A 104 -16.28 -39.13 10.82
C PRO A 104 -17.02 -37.88 11.29
N SER A 105 -18.30 -37.76 10.99
CA SER A 105 -19.12 -36.55 11.19
C SER A 105 -19.14 -36.03 12.62
N PHE A 106 -18.79 -36.91 13.56
CA PHE A 106 -18.73 -36.67 14.98
C PHE A 106 -17.28 -36.48 15.50
N ALA A 107 -16.26 -36.33 14.62
CA ALA A 107 -14.85 -36.17 14.98
C ALA A 107 -14.25 -34.90 14.37
N SER A 108 -13.18 -34.39 14.96
CA SER A 108 -12.45 -33.19 14.50
C SER A 108 -11.00 -33.52 14.15
N ARG A 109 -10.40 -32.77 13.25
CA ARG A 109 -8.99 -32.92 12.82
C ARG A 109 -7.98 -32.52 13.89
N ARG A 110 -8.36 -31.72 14.87
CA ARG A 110 -7.47 -31.24 15.93
C ARG A 110 -7.96 -31.68 17.30
N THR A 111 -7.04 -32.08 18.17
CA THR A 111 -7.38 -32.42 19.56
C THR A 111 -7.99 -31.25 20.32
N SER A 112 -7.55 -30.00 20.01
CA SER A 112 -8.13 -28.79 20.61
C SER A 112 -9.59 -28.55 20.22
N GLU A 113 -9.97 -28.99 19.02
CA GLU A 113 -11.30 -28.84 18.44
C GLU A 113 -12.17 -30.09 18.59
N ALA A 114 -11.61 -31.15 19.15
CA ALA A 114 -12.28 -32.43 19.28
C ALA A 114 -13.60 -32.30 20.07
N PRO A 115 -14.73 -32.63 19.47
CA PRO A 115 -16.02 -32.59 20.15
C PRO A 115 -16.00 -33.55 21.32
N THR A 116 -16.67 -33.16 22.39
CA THR A 116 -16.75 -33.96 23.61
C THR A 116 -18.12 -34.58 23.71
N TYR A 117 -18.15 -35.88 23.90
CA TYR A 117 -19.37 -36.64 24.07
C TYR A 117 -19.49 -37.09 25.52
N GLU A 118 -20.68 -36.95 26.04
CA GLU A 118 -21.00 -37.36 27.40
C GLU A 118 -21.67 -38.71 27.36
N LEU A 119 -21.07 -39.65 28.09
CA LEU A 119 -21.68 -40.94 28.34
C LEU A 119 -22.74 -40.75 29.43
N LYS A 120 -23.99 -41.03 29.08
CA LYS A 120 -25.13 -41.02 30.02
C LYS A 120 -25.26 -42.39 30.65
N TRP A 121 -25.65 -42.42 31.92
CA TRP A 121 -25.89 -43.67 32.59
C TRP A 121 -27.09 -44.40 31.94
N ASN A 122 -26.85 -45.64 31.53
CA ASN A 122 -27.89 -46.53 31.03
C ASN A 122 -28.10 -47.64 32.04
N GLU A 123 -29.29 -47.64 32.66
CA GLU A 123 -29.67 -48.61 33.66
C GLU A 123 -29.72 -50.06 33.11
N GLY A 124 -30.04 -50.23 31.81
CA GLY A 124 -30.15 -51.56 31.20
C GLY A 124 -28.78 -52.23 31.00
N SER A 125 -27.75 -51.48 30.62
CA SER A 125 -26.39 -51.98 30.40
C SER A 125 -25.49 -51.85 31.64
N GLN A 126 -25.93 -51.10 32.66
CA GLN A 126 -25.15 -50.76 33.86
C GLN A 126 -23.80 -50.08 33.48
N ARG A 127 -23.83 -49.21 32.49
CA ARG A 127 -22.68 -48.47 31.96
C ARG A 127 -23.06 -47.03 31.62
N PHE A 128 -22.12 -46.15 31.71
CA PHE A 128 -22.16 -44.89 30.99
C PHE A 128 -21.93 -45.17 29.54
N GLU A 129 -22.82 -44.76 28.66
CA GLU A 129 -22.66 -45.03 27.21
C GLU A 129 -23.17 -43.88 26.34
N THR A 130 -22.61 -43.80 25.18
CA THR A 130 -23.07 -42.94 24.09
C THR A 130 -22.81 -43.65 22.75
N THR A 131 -23.77 -43.50 21.83
CA THR A 131 -23.62 -44.02 20.46
C THR A 131 -23.54 -42.87 19.50
N LEU A 132 -22.49 -42.88 18.69
CA LEU A 132 -22.21 -41.88 17.69
C LEU A 132 -22.36 -42.50 16.29
N SER A 133 -23.16 -41.86 15.45
CA SER A 133 -23.40 -42.31 14.07
C SER A 133 -22.73 -41.37 13.08
N ASP A 134 -21.97 -41.95 12.13
CA ASP A 134 -21.26 -41.22 11.12
C ASP A 134 -22.16 -40.97 9.90
N SER A 135 -22.66 -39.74 9.76
CA SER A 135 -23.46 -39.33 8.58
C SER A 135 -22.65 -39.17 7.32
N ASN A 136 -21.31 -39.07 7.43
CA ASN A 136 -20.42 -38.98 6.28
C ASN A 136 -20.07 -40.36 5.70
N GLY A 137 -20.37 -41.43 6.41
CA GLY A 137 -20.15 -42.80 5.94
C GLY A 137 -18.70 -43.21 5.80
N VAL A 138 -17.80 -42.54 6.51
CA VAL A 138 -16.33 -42.74 6.38
C VAL A 138 -15.72 -43.46 7.58
N LEU A 139 -16.54 -43.92 8.52
CA LEU A 139 -16.07 -44.57 9.76
C LEU A 139 -15.25 -45.83 9.48
N SER A 140 -15.51 -46.55 8.38
CA SER A 140 -14.73 -47.71 7.91
C SER A 140 -13.30 -47.35 7.57
N ASP A 141 -13.03 -46.09 7.22
CA ASP A 141 -11.71 -45.61 6.81
C ASP A 141 -10.81 -45.27 8.00
N PHE A 142 -11.30 -45.42 9.24
CA PHE A 142 -10.57 -45.08 10.45
C PHE A 142 -10.59 -46.21 11.49
N ASP A 143 -9.45 -46.43 12.13
CA ASP A 143 -9.36 -47.19 13.37
C ASP A 143 -9.53 -46.23 14.56
N PHE A 144 -10.29 -46.64 15.57
CA PHE A 144 -10.55 -45.80 16.74
C PHE A 144 -10.02 -46.46 18.01
N GLY A 145 -9.30 -45.69 18.81
CA GLY A 145 -8.81 -46.08 20.13
C GLY A 145 -9.01 -44.99 21.18
N ILE A 146 -9.44 -45.38 22.34
CA ILE A 146 -9.58 -44.52 23.52
C ILE A 146 -9.23 -45.32 24.79
N SER A 147 -8.35 -44.77 25.63
CA SER A 147 -7.93 -45.42 26.86
C SER A 147 -8.97 -45.35 27.95
N GLY A 148 -9.24 -46.46 28.62
CA GLY A 148 -10.17 -46.49 29.74
C GLY A 148 -11.67 -46.62 29.39
N TYR A 149 -11.98 -46.81 28.10
CA TYR A 149 -13.34 -47.00 27.60
C TYR A 149 -13.42 -48.25 26.73
N SER A 150 -14.58 -48.87 26.71
CA SER A 150 -14.90 -49.93 25.75
C SER A 150 -15.50 -49.28 24.49
N VAL A 151 -15.15 -49.83 23.33
CA VAL A 151 -15.57 -49.31 22.03
C VAL A 151 -16.17 -50.45 21.22
N ASP A 152 -17.37 -50.25 20.70
CA ASP A 152 -18.03 -51.16 19.78
C ASP A 152 -18.38 -50.41 18.48
N LYS A 153 -17.92 -50.92 17.34
CA LYS A 153 -18.11 -50.32 16.00
C LYS A 153 -19.07 -51.19 15.21
N ASN A 154 -20.18 -50.64 14.83
CA ASN A 154 -21.24 -51.34 14.07
C ASN A 154 -21.62 -50.49 12.82
N GLY A 155 -21.14 -50.88 11.66
CA GLY A 155 -21.36 -50.15 10.42
C GLY A 155 -20.87 -48.69 10.52
N ASN A 156 -21.76 -47.77 10.33
CA ASN A 156 -21.50 -46.31 10.44
C ASN A 156 -21.68 -45.76 11.84
N SER A 157 -21.75 -46.60 12.89
CA SER A 157 -21.91 -46.14 14.26
C SER A 157 -20.82 -46.70 15.16
N ILE A 158 -20.50 -45.94 16.20
CA ILE A 158 -19.59 -46.33 17.26
C ILE A 158 -20.23 -46.10 18.60
N THR A 159 -20.29 -47.12 19.45
CA THR A 159 -20.77 -47.02 20.83
C THR A 159 -19.54 -47.03 21.75
N ILE A 160 -19.47 -46.01 22.61
CA ILE A 160 -18.40 -45.84 23.57
C ILE A 160 -19.03 -46.05 24.97
N SER A 161 -18.45 -46.87 25.80
CA SER A 161 -18.97 -47.17 27.13
C SER A 161 -17.88 -47.26 28.20
N SER A 162 -18.28 -46.99 29.45
CA SER A 162 -17.44 -47.10 30.63
C SER A 162 -18.25 -47.56 31.85
N THR A 163 -17.67 -48.38 32.68
CA THR A 163 -18.24 -48.75 33.99
C THR A 163 -17.80 -47.82 35.12
N SER A 164 -16.81 -46.98 34.87
CA SER A 164 -16.24 -46.04 35.84
C SER A 164 -16.72 -44.62 35.56
N VAL A 165 -17.02 -43.88 36.63
CA VAL A 165 -17.24 -42.43 36.54
C VAL A 165 -15.92 -41.80 36.17
N ASN A 166 -15.86 -41.23 35.00
CA ASN A 166 -14.72 -40.46 34.55
C ASN A 166 -15.19 -39.03 34.17
N THR A 167 -15.04 -38.12 35.12
CA THR A 167 -15.51 -36.73 35.01
C THR A 167 -14.56 -35.87 34.18
N THR A 168 -13.38 -36.36 33.89
CA THR A 168 -12.43 -35.69 33.00
C THR A 168 -12.56 -36.23 31.58
N ALA A 169 -12.63 -35.32 30.60
CA ALA A 169 -12.75 -35.73 29.21
C ALA A 169 -11.48 -36.44 28.74
N THR A 170 -11.64 -37.69 28.28
CA THR A 170 -10.56 -38.51 27.68
C THR A 170 -10.62 -38.40 26.18
N THR A 171 -9.46 -38.18 25.55
CA THR A 171 -9.37 -38.06 24.08
C THR A 171 -9.31 -39.44 23.45
N GLY A 172 -10.21 -39.71 22.53
CA GLY A 172 -10.18 -40.83 21.61
C GLY A 172 -9.59 -40.40 20.25
N THR A 173 -8.82 -41.27 19.64
CA THR A 173 -8.14 -41.00 18.39
C THR A 173 -8.66 -41.91 17.29
N PHE A 174 -9.11 -41.33 16.19
CA PHE A 174 -9.29 -42.00 14.92
C PHE A 174 -8.01 -41.86 14.13
N THR A 175 -7.53 -42.93 13.58
CA THR A 175 -6.35 -42.95 12.72
C THR A 175 -6.77 -43.48 11.36
N SER A 176 -6.53 -42.74 10.31
CA SER A 176 -6.94 -43.14 8.97
C SER A 176 -6.14 -44.37 8.52
N ASN A 177 -6.84 -45.25 7.80
CA ASN A 177 -6.24 -46.36 7.08
C ASN A 177 -5.44 -45.84 5.86
N ALA A 178 -4.78 -46.73 5.13
CA ALA A 178 -3.91 -46.39 4.00
C ALA A 178 -4.58 -45.45 2.97
N GLY A 179 -3.86 -44.42 2.52
CA GLY A 179 -4.23 -43.52 1.45
C GLY A 179 -4.68 -42.10 1.85
N LYS A 180 -5.05 -41.87 3.10
CA LYS A 180 -5.36 -40.54 3.62
C LYS A 180 -4.23 -40.11 4.55
N VAL A 181 -3.56 -38.99 4.22
CA VAL A 181 -2.36 -38.55 4.95
C VAL A 181 -2.47 -37.11 5.42
N GLU A 182 -1.76 -36.80 6.49
CA GLU A 182 -1.52 -35.47 6.99
C GLU A 182 -0.02 -35.17 6.99
N THR A 183 0.37 -34.01 6.47
CA THR A 183 1.77 -33.60 6.49
C THR A 183 2.21 -33.22 7.91
N THR A 184 3.32 -33.75 8.36
CA THR A 184 3.80 -33.65 9.76
C THR A 184 4.93 -32.66 9.95
N SER A 185 5.72 -32.38 8.90
CA SER A 185 6.86 -31.48 9.00
C SER A 185 6.50 -30.03 8.71
N SER A 186 7.16 -29.13 9.40
CA SER A 186 7.11 -27.71 9.12
C SER A 186 7.88 -27.41 7.84
N CYS A 187 7.26 -26.75 6.87
CA CYS A 187 7.98 -26.24 5.73
C CYS A 187 8.63 -24.91 6.11
N VAL A 188 9.92 -24.78 5.83
CA VAL A 188 10.62 -23.50 5.98
C VAL A 188 10.60 -22.80 4.64
N PHE A 189 10.01 -21.61 4.64
CA PHE A 189 9.92 -20.73 3.48
C PHE A 189 10.97 -19.65 3.59
N TRP A 190 11.81 -19.56 2.57
CA TRP A 190 12.84 -18.54 2.50
C TRP A 190 12.45 -17.50 1.47
N LEU A 191 12.15 -16.29 1.91
CA LEU A 191 11.84 -15.16 1.05
C LEU A 191 13.08 -14.29 0.87
N THR A 192 13.36 -13.93 -0.38
CA THR A 192 14.53 -13.09 -0.66
C THR A 192 14.24 -11.61 -0.46
N GLY A 193 12.97 -11.21 -0.51
CA GLY A 193 12.56 -9.80 -0.51
C GLY A 193 13.07 -9.00 -1.72
N LYS A 194 13.69 -9.66 -2.71
CA LYS A 194 14.28 -9.02 -3.89
C LYS A 194 13.55 -9.43 -5.15
N SER A 195 13.12 -8.43 -5.94
CA SER A 195 12.52 -8.66 -7.26
C SER A 195 13.47 -9.43 -8.18
N GLY A 196 12.95 -10.46 -8.86
CA GLY A 196 13.71 -11.28 -9.81
C GLY A 196 14.42 -12.50 -9.22
N TYR A 197 14.26 -12.76 -7.93
CA TYR A 197 14.77 -13.99 -7.30
C TYR A 197 13.62 -14.92 -6.94
N GLN A 198 13.83 -16.20 -7.16
CA GLN A 198 12.85 -17.23 -6.84
C GLN A 198 12.91 -17.55 -5.35
N GLU A 199 11.76 -17.59 -4.73
CA GLU A 199 11.60 -18.01 -3.35
C GLU A 199 11.80 -19.52 -3.24
N PHE A 200 12.25 -19.98 -2.09
CA PHE A 200 12.82 -21.28 -1.91
C PHE A 200 12.17 -22.04 -0.74
N ILE A 201 11.86 -23.30 -0.93
CA ILE A 201 11.29 -24.18 0.09
C ILE A 201 12.29 -25.31 0.36
N SER A 202 12.71 -25.49 1.61
CA SER A 202 13.88 -26.28 1.93
C SER A 202 13.62 -27.76 2.25
N GLU A 203 12.40 -28.16 2.61
CA GLU A 203 12.13 -29.54 3.03
C GLU A 203 10.83 -30.11 2.46
N ARG A 204 10.86 -31.35 2.06
CA ARG A 204 9.66 -32.11 1.73
C ARG A 204 9.01 -32.59 3.02
N PRO A 205 7.75 -32.29 3.29
CA PRO A 205 7.07 -32.78 4.47
C PRO A 205 6.92 -34.29 4.43
N THR A 206 7.13 -34.94 5.57
CA THR A 206 6.71 -36.33 5.78
C THR A 206 5.19 -36.39 5.92
N ALA A 207 4.61 -37.51 5.63
CA ALA A 207 3.17 -37.71 5.73
C ALA A 207 2.87 -38.85 6.73
N ASP A 208 1.97 -38.54 7.66
CA ASP A 208 1.40 -39.51 8.60
C ASP A 208 -0.09 -39.74 8.26
N PRO A 209 -0.69 -40.83 8.77
CA PRO A 209 -2.12 -41.01 8.67
C PRO A 209 -2.89 -39.80 9.24
N ILE A 210 -3.95 -39.40 8.57
CA ILE A 210 -4.83 -38.34 9.09
C ILE A 210 -5.37 -38.77 10.45
N LYS A 211 -5.29 -37.87 11.43
CA LYS A 211 -5.85 -38.09 12.74
C LYS A 211 -7.12 -37.26 12.91
N ALA A 212 -8.11 -37.87 13.50
CA ALA A 212 -9.28 -37.19 13.99
C ALA A 212 -9.55 -37.58 15.45
N TYR A 213 -10.20 -36.71 16.18
CA TYR A 213 -10.28 -36.85 17.61
C TYR A 213 -11.70 -36.62 18.09
N ILE A 214 -12.06 -37.35 19.13
CA ILE A 214 -13.22 -37.09 19.99
C ILE A 214 -12.77 -37.07 21.44
N LYS A 215 -13.56 -36.48 22.28
CA LYS A 215 -13.42 -36.56 23.75
C LYS A 215 -14.68 -37.16 24.35
N VAL A 216 -14.54 -37.96 25.39
CA VAL A 216 -15.66 -38.52 26.11
C VAL A 216 -15.50 -38.29 27.61
N LYS A 217 -16.59 -38.14 28.28
CA LYS A 217 -16.70 -38.02 29.74
C LYS A 217 -18.02 -38.61 30.21
N THR A 218 -18.15 -38.88 31.49
CA THR A 218 -19.41 -39.35 32.10
C THR A 218 -20.16 -38.21 32.78
N GLU A 219 -21.44 -38.37 32.98
CA GLU A 219 -22.35 -37.41 33.65
C GLU A 219 -21.93 -37.07 35.10
N ASN A 220 -22.05 -35.84 35.49
CA ASN A 220 -22.11 -35.20 36.82
C ASN A 220 -22.18 -33.69 36.55
N ILE A 221 -23.39 -33.19 36.30
CA ILE A 221 -23.63 -31.98 35.55
C ILE A 221 -24.10 -30.78 36.36
N GLY A 222 -23.65 -29.62 35.98
CA GLY A 222 -24.18 -28.29 36.26
C GLY A 222 -24.09 -27.43 35.02
N TYR A 223 -24.24 -26.13 35.14
CA TYR A 223 -24.23 -25.21 34.01
C TYR A 223 -23.34 -24.01 34.28
N GLY A 224 -22.74 -23.50 33.25
CA GLY A 224 -22.10 -22.18 33.23
C GLY A 224 -22.95 -21.18 32.48
N GLU A 225 -22.94 -19.94 32.89
CA GLU A 225 -23.51 -18.84 32.14
C GLU A 225 -22.51 -17.68 32.01
N LEU A 226 -22.66 -16.87 30.97
CA LEU A 226 -21.80 -15.73 30.70
C LEU A 226 -22.68 -14.54 30.31
N THR A 227 -22.31 -13.37 30.85
CA THR A 227 -22.84 -12.09 30.42
C THR A 227 -21.73 -11.30 29.77
N LYS A 228 -21.92 -10.88 28.51
CA LYS A 228 -20.99 -10.12 27.70
C LYS A 228 -21.46 -8.69 27.50
N THR A 229 -20.57 -7.73 27.75
CA THR A 229 -20.85 -6.30 27.58
C THR A 229 -19.70 -5.55 26.90
N ASP A 230 -20.03 -4.43 26.32
CA ASP A 230 -19.04 -3.42 25.92
C ASP A 230 -18.34 -2.86 27.15
N GLU A 231 -17.01 -2.72 27.11
CA GLU A 231 -16.21 -2.28 28.26
C GLU A 231 -16.50 -0.83 28.65
N SER A 232 -16.82 0.02 27.68
CA SER A 232 -17.00 1.46 27.90
C SER A 232 -18.44 1.86 28.19
N SER A 233 -19.41 1.29 27.46
CA SER A 233 -20.82 1.65 27.55
C SER A 233 -21.65 0.71 28.41
N GLY A 234 -21.20 -0.54 28.64
CA GLY A 234 -21.94 -1.57 29.32
C GLY A 234 -23.08 -2.18 28.49
N VAL A 235 -23.21 -1.81 27.21
CA VAL A 235 -24.19 -2.38 26.27
C VAL A 235 -23.94 -3.88 26.12
N LYS A 236 -25.03 -4.66 26.07
CA LYS A 236 -24.99 -6.11 25.92
C LYS A 236 -24.52 -6.49 24.52
N LEU A 237 -23.57 -7.44 24.42
CA LEU A 237 -22.96 -7.84 23.16
C LEU A 237 -23.36 -9.23 22.72
N SER A 238 -23.99 -9.32 21.56
CA SER A 238 -24.39 -10.53 20.87
C SER A 238 -23.28 -11.09 19.98
N GLY A 239 -23.29 -12.42 19.79
CA GLY A 239 -22.41 -13.07 18.81
C GLY A 239 -21.00 -13.38 19.30
N ALA A 240 -20.65 -13.06 20.55
CA ALA A 240 -19.38 -13.51 21.14
C ALA A 240 -19.41 -15.03 21.34
N VAL A 241 -18.34 -15.71 20.87
CA VAL A 241 -18.18 -17.16 21.03
C VAL A 241 -17.11 -17.43 22.06
N TYR A 242 -17.47 -18.21 23.06
CA TYR A 242 -16.59 -18.63 24.15
C TYR A 242 -16.37 -20.13 24.13
N GLY A 243 -15.11 -20.56 24.26
CA GLY A 243 -14.77 -21.94 24.55
C GLY A 243 -14.73 -22.17 26.06
N ILE A 244 -15.27 -23.30 26.49
CA ILE A 244 -15.10 -23.83 27.84
C ILE A 244 -14.06 -24.95 27.77
N TYR A 245 -13.03 -24.87 28.59
CA TYR A 245 -11.89 -25.76 28.57
C TYR A 245 -11.69 -26.47 29.91
N SER A 246 -11.16 -27.68 29.87
CA SER A 246 -10.85 -28.46 31.09
C SER A 246 -9.53 -28.09 31.74
N ASP A 247 -8.66 -27.31 31.04
CA ASP A 247 -7.33 -26.93 31.48
C ASP A 247 -7.12 -25.42 31.45
N SER A 248 -6.28 -24.90 32.35
CA SER A 248 -5.96 -23.47 32.45
C SER A 248 -5.22 -22.90 31.24
N GLY A 249 -4.55 -23.74 30.46
CA GLY A 249 -3.89 -23.39 29.21
C GLY A 249 -4.87 -23.23 28.03
N CYS A 250 -6.16 -23.56 28.23
CA CYS A 250 -7.20 -23.53 27.21
C CYS A 250 -6.81 -24.32 25.94
N THR A 251 -6.24 -25.52 26.13
CA THR A 251 -5.86 -26.41 25.04
C THR A 251 -6.94 -27.46 24.76
N ASN A 252 -7.68 -27.88 25.78
CA ASN A 252 -8.70 -28.92 25.71
C ASN A 252 -10.10 -28.31 25.77
N ARG A 253 -10.65 -27.89 24.62
CA ARG A 253 -11.98 -27.32 24.52
C ARG A 253 -13.07 -28.39 24.68
N ILE A 254 -13.97 -28.21 25.65
CA ILE A 254 -15.06 -29.11 25.96
C ILE A 254 -16.33 -28.74 25.20
N GLN A 255 -16.64 -27.45 25.15
CA GLN A 255 -17.78 -26.92 24.43
C GLN A 255 -17.63 -25.44 24.11
N THR A 256 -18.59 -24.88 23.38
CA THR A 256 -18.68 -23.46 23.08
C THR A 256 -20.01 -22.88 23.57
N MET A 257 -20.00 -21.60 23.90
CA MET A 257 -21.17 -20.77 24.18
C MET A 257 -21.14 -19.57 23.23
N THR A 258 -22.31 -19.16 22.75
CA THR A 258 -22.46 -17.94 21.96
C THR A 258 -23.45 -17.02 22.63
N THR A 259 -23.10 -15.75 22.78
CA THR A 259 -23.99 -14.76 23.39
C THR A 259 -25.14 -14.40 22.45
N ASP A 260 -26.36 -14.37 23.04
CA ASP A 260 -27.59 -13.95 22.37
C ASP A 260 -27.74 -12.41 22.29
N GLY A 261 -28.90 -11.92 21.85
CA GLY A 261 -29.24 -10.50 21.79
C GLY A 261 -29.19 -9.75 23.11
N ASN A 262 -29.25 -10.49 24.24
CA ASN A 262 -29.11 -9.93 25.58
C ASN A 262 -27.67 -10.03 26.12
N GLY A 263 -26.73 -10.40 25.28
CA GLY A 263 -25.33 -10.63 25.68
C GLY A 263 -25.19 -11.84 26.64
N TYR A 264 -26.14 -12.76 26.62
CA TYR A 264 -26.19 -13.90 27.51
C TYR A 264 -25.87 -15.20 26.78
N ALA A 265 -25.07 -16.05 27.40
CA ALA A 265 -24.83 -17.40 26.92
C ALA A 265 -24.91 -18.38 28.09
N LYS A 266 -25.47 -19.56 27.84
CA LYS A 266 -25.51 -20.66 28.78
C LYS A 266 -24.86 -21.90 28.19
N SER A 267 -24.05 -22.58 28.98
CA SER A 267 -23.43 -23.84 28.58
C SER A 267 -24.48 -24.95 28.44
N ALA A 268 -24.17 -25.98 27.67
CA ALA A 268 -24.77 -27.27 27.88
C ALA A 268 -24.33 -27.82 29.25
N ALA A 269 -24.85 -28.98 29.64
CA ALA A 269 -24.50 -29.64 30.89
C ALA A 269 -22.96 -29.90 30.94
N LEU A 270 -22.36 -29.54 32.06
CA LEU A 270 -20.96 -29.75 32.37
C LEU A 270 -20.84 -30.63 33.62
N VAL A 271 -19.87 -31.51 33.64
CA VAL A 271 -19.51 -32.22 34.85
C VAL A 271 -19.11 -31.21 35.92
N ALA A 272 -19.54 -31.43 37.18
CA ALA A 272 -19.11 -30.56 38.27
C ALA A 272 -17.58 -30.53 38.39
N GLY A 273 -17.01 -29.33 38.42
CA GLY A 273 -15.57 -29.14 38.40
C GLY A 273 -15.19 -27.71 38.08
N THR A 274 -13.88 -27.48 37.94
CA THR A 274 -13.35 -26.18 37.54
C THR A 274 -13.02 -26.21 36.05
N TYR A 275 -13.54 -25.21 35.34
CA TYR A 275 -13.35 -24.99 33.92
C TYR A 275 -12.77 -23.63 33.67
N TYR A 276 -12.23 -23.45 32.48
CA TYR A 276 -11.67 -22.20 32.02
C TYR A 276 -12.42 -21.74 30.79
N VAL A 277 -12.83 -20.48 30.79
CA VAL A 277 -13.67 -19.91 29.73
C VAL A 277 -12.85 -18.81 29.03
N LYS A 278 -12.64 -18.98 27.73
CA LYS A 278 -11.88 -18.05 26.91
C LYS A 278 -12.65 -17.71 25.65
N GLU A 279 -12.61 -16.47 25.27
CA GLU A 279 -13.20 -16.01 24.02
C GLU A 279 -12.46 -16.58 22.81
N ILE A 280 -13.20 -17.04 21.81
CA ILE A 280 -12.71 -17.58 20.54
C ILE A 280 -13.03 -16.59 19.42
N THR A 281 -14.22 -16.01 19.48
CA THR A 281 -14.69 -15.04 18.50
C THR A 281 -15.34 -13.89 19.23
N ALA A 282 -14.79 -12.71 19.03
CA ALA A 282 -15.40 -11.47 19.50
C ALA A 282 -16.56 -11.06 18.58
N PRO A 283 -17.54 -10.28 19.07
CA PRO A 283 -18.53 -9.66 18.21
C PRO A 283 -17.86 -8.80 17.13
N LYS A 284 -18.51 -8.67 15.99
CA LYS A 284 -17.99 -7.83 14.90
C LYS A 284 -17.80 -6.39 15.38
N GLY A 285 -16.66 -5.81 15.11
CA GLY A 285 -16.28 -4.48 15.57
C GLY A 285 -15.55 -4.47 16.92
N TYR A 286 -15.35 -5.61 17.53
CA TYR A 286 -14.66 -5.76 18.81
C TYR A 286 -13.35 -6.53 18.68
N VAL A 287 -12.46 -6.28 19.64
CA VAL A 287 -11.17 -6.96 19.76
C VAL A 287 -11.32 -8.20 20.62
N LEU A 288 -10.79 -9.31 20.13
CA LEU A 288 -10.80 -10.58 20.86
C LEU A 288 -10.11 -10.45 22.23
N SER A 289 -10.82 -10.79 23.28
CA SER A 289 -10.27 -10.78 24.63
C SER A 289 -9.38 -12.02 24.86
N GLY A 290 -8.13 -11.79 25.21
CA GLY A 290 -7.23 -12.85 25.64
C GLY A 290 -7.48 -13.36 27.07
N LYS A 291 -8.42 -12.77 27.78
CA LYS A 291 -8.69 -13.09 29.19
C LYS A 291 -9.29 -14.48 29.35
N VAL A 292 -8.71 -15.24 30.27
CA VAL A 292 -9.25 -16.53 30.70
C VAL A 292 -10.02 -16.33 32.02
N HIS A 293 -11.27 -16.77 32.03
CA HIS A 293 -12.12 -16.74 33.21
C HIS A 293 -12.21 -18.13 33.85
N THR A 294 -12.13 -18.21 35.16
CA THR A 294 -12.35 -19.45 35.88
C THR A 294 -13.84 -19.63 36.13
N LEU A 295 -14.41 -20.78 35.71
CA LEU A 295 -15.77 -21.18 35.90
C LEU A 295 -15.82 -22.43 36.79
N THR A 296 -16.26 -22.30 38.02
CA THR A 296 -16.44 -23.42 38.92
C THR A 296 -17.89 -23.92 38.86
N VAL A 297 -18.10 -24.97 38.09
CA VAL A 297 -19.41 -25.60 37.93
C VAL A 297 -19.71 -26.52 39.14
N LYS A 298 -20.82 -26.30 39.76
CA LYS A 298 -21.34 -27.15 40.84
C LYS A 298 -22.51 -27.97 40.31
N ALA A 299 -22.58 -29.23 40.77
CA ALA A 299 -23.65 -30.13 40.37
C ALA A 299 -25.03 -29.50 40.63
N GLY A 300 -25.90 -29.53 39.63
CA GLY A 300 -27.27 -29.01 39.71
C GLY A 300 -27.42 -27.49 39.75
N GLN A 301 -26.30 -26.73 39.60
CA GLN A 301 -26.32 -25.27 39.66
C GLN A 301 -25.87 -24.62 38.34
N THR A 302 -26.27 -23.38 38.13
CA THR A 302 -25.75 -22.50 37.12
C THR A 302 -24.79 -21.50 37.76
N THR A 303 -23.56 -21.41 37.27
CA THR A 303 -22.53 -20.46 37.74
C THR A 303 -22.26 -19.43 36.69
N GLY A 304 -22.33 -18.12 37.04
CA GLY A 304 -22.16 -17.01 36.12
C GLY A 304 -20.76 -16.42 36.11
N ILE A 305 -20.31 -15.98 34.94
CA ILE A 305 -19.16 -15.12 34.74
C ILE A 305 -19.54 -13.88 33.92
N SER A 306 -18.76 -12.81 34.07
CA SER A 306 -18.92 -11.57 33.28
C SER A 306 -17.67 -11.29 32.47
N ALA A 307 -17.87 -10.88 31.23
CA ALA A 307 -16.80 -10.54 30.30
C ALA A 307 -17.10 -9.24 29.54
N THR A 308 -16.05 -8.52 29.19
CA THR A 308 -16.16 -7.29 28.41
C THR A 308 -15.25 -7.35 27.19
N ASP A 309 -15.60 -6.64 26.12
CA ASP A 309 -14.72 -6.40 25.00
C ASP A 309 -14.51 -4.92 24.77
N LYS A 310 -13.35 -4.63 24.20
CA LYS A 310 -13.00 -3.30 23.70
C LYS A 310 -13.38 -3.20 22.23
N GLU A 311 -13.95 -2.07 21.86
CA GLU A 311 -14.20 -1.74 20.47
C GLU A 311 -12.86 -1.72 19.68
N GLN A 312 -12.88 -2.23 18.47
CA GLN A 312 -11.79 -2.03 17.53
C GLN A 312 -11.83 -0.59 17.02
N LEU A 313 -10.77 0.12 17.24
CA LEU A 313 -10.61 1.48 16.74
C LEU A 313 -9.70 1.50 15.51
N GLY A 314 -9.60 2.67 14.90
CA GLY A 314 -8.73 2.91 13.77
C GLY A 314 -7.86 4.13 13.91
N ALA A 315 -6.92 4.24 13.02
CA ALA A 315 -6.09 5.43 12.84
C ALA A 315 -5.86 5.68 11.35
N ILE A 316 -5.87 6.94 10.96
CA ILE A 316 -5.57 7.38 9.60
C ILE A 316 -4.26 8.16 9.63
N THR A 317 -3.30 7.71 8.85
CA THR A 317 -2.07 8.45 8.57
C THR A 317 -2.23 9.21 7.28
N ILE A 318 -2.12 10.51 7.34
CA ILE A 318 -2.16 11.41 6.18
C ILE A 318 -0.73 11.77 5.83
N TYR A 319 -0.29 11.39 4.64
CA TYR A 319 1.00 11.74 4.08
C TYR A 319 0.85 12.93 3.14
N LYS A 320 1.78 13.88 3.25
CA LYS A 320 1.92 14.97 2.31
C LYS A 320 3.16 14.79 1.47
N GLU A 321 3.00 14.82 0.16
CA GLU A 321 4.12 14.68 -0.77
C GLU A 321 4.11 15.80 -1.82
N GLY A 322 5.29 16.07 -2.36
CA GLY A 322 5.50 16.98 -3.47
C GLY A 322 6.93 16.94 -3.97
N GLU A 323 7.15 17.58 -5.10
CA GLU A 323 8.48 17.67 -5.73
C GLU A 323 9.33 18.73 -5.04
N VAL A 324 10.50 18.37 -4.55
CA VAL A 324 11.51 19.29 -4.01
C VAL A 324 12.72 19.37 -4.92
N LEU A 325 13.37 20.52 -4.94
CA LEU A 325 14.59 20.72 -5.74
C LEU A 325 15.71 19.81 -5.24
N SER A 326 16.21 18.97 -6.10
CA SER A 326 17.27 17.99 -5.82
C SER A 326 18.64 18.45 -6.32
N SER A 327 18.77 18.69 -7.62
CA SER A 327 20.07 19.03 -8.21
C SER A 327 19.95 19.91 -9.46
N TRP A 328 21.11 20.33 -9.96
CA TRP A 328 21.32 21.01 -11.24
C TRP A 328 22.34 20.22 -12.05
N ASN A 329 22.01 19.84 -13.27
CA ASN A 329 22.87 19.04 -14.13
C ASN A 329 23.69 19.86 -15.17
N GLY A 330 23.67 21.16 -15.04
CA GLY A 330 24.30 22.09 -16.01
C GLY A 330 23.35 22.66 -17.05
N SER A 331 22.14 22.11 -17.20
CA SER A 331 21.11 22.55 -18.15
C SER A 331 19.71 22.60 -17.56
N ASN A 332 19.39 21.69 -16.63
CA ASN A 332 18.06 21.57 -16.03
C ASN A 332 18.14 21.37 -14.52
N PHE A 333 17.21 21.96 -13.83
CA PHE A 333 16.91 21.60 -12.44
C PHE A 333 16.21 20.26 -12.40
N THR A 334 16.58 19.41 -11.47
CA THR A 334 15.91 18.14 -11.22
C THR A 334 15.17 18.20 -9.91
N TYR A 335 14.03 17.53 -9.89
CA TYR A 335 13.16 17.48 -8.73
C TYR A 335 12.91 16.03 -8.33
N GLU A 336 12.75 15.78 -7.07
CA GLU A 336 12.39 14.47 -6.53
C GLU A 336 11.21 14.57 -5.58
N LYS A 337 10.40 13.53 -5.50
CA LYS A 337 9.30 13.47 -4.53
C LYS A 337 9.84 13.28 -3.12
N LYS A 338 9.35 14.09 -2.22
CA LYS A 338 9.62 14.00 -0.77
C LYS A 338 8.35 14.24 0.02
N LYS A 339 8.38 13.74 1.24
CA LYS A 339 7.38 14.05 2.24
C LYS A 339 7.55 15.49 2.72
N LEU A 340 6.44 16.20 2.87
CA LEU A 340 6.42 17.64 3.12
C LEU A 340 5.73 17.99 4.45
N SER A 341 6.36 18.85 5.23
CA SER A 341 5.86 19.36 6.52
C SER A 341 5.05 20.63 6.35
N GLY A 342 4.03 20.83 7.20
CA GLY A 342 3.33 22.12 7.34
C GLY A 342 2.02 22.22 6.56
N ALA A 343 1.60 21.20 5.82
CA ALA A 343 0.25 21.17 5.23
C ALA A 343 -0.80 20.87 6.29
N ALA A 344 -1.97 21.52 6.19
CA ALA A 344 -3.05 21.30 7.13
C ALA A 344 -4.27 20.64 6.44
N PHE A 345 -4.89 19.71 7.17
CA PHE A 345 -6.02 18.90 6.70
C PHE A 345 -7.19 18.99 7.66
N LYS A 346 -8.38 19.02 7.09
CA LYS A 346 -9.65 18.82 7.80
C LYS A 346 -10.12 17.39 7.55
N VAL A 347 -10.65 16.74 8.58
CA VAL A 347 -11.28 15.43 8.45
C VAL A 347 -12.74 15.52 8.84
N THR A 348 -13.60 14.99 7.97
CA THR A 348 -15.05 14.91 8.22
C THR A 348 -15.54 13.46 8.11
N ALA A 349 -16.68 13.16 8.68
CA ALA A 349 -17.36 11.88 8.50
C ALA A 349 -17.92 11.79 7.08
N GLY A 350 -17.52 10.79 6.31
CA GLY A 350 -18.01 10.55 4.95
C GLY A 350 -19.40 9.91 4.89
N ALA A 351 -19.80 9.27 5.99
CA ALA A 351 -21.12 8.69 6.23
C ALA A 351 -21.43 8.80 7.72
N ASP A 352 -22.63 8.38 8.12
CA ASP A 352 -22.94 8.23 9.54
C ASP A 352 -22.00 7.21 10.18
N ILE A 353 -21.37 7.56 11.29
CA ILE A 353 -20.39 6.72 11.99
C ILE A 353 -20.98 6.29 13.34
N TYR A 354 -20.85 5.01 13.62
CA TYR A 354 -21.36 4.38 14.82
C TYR A 354 -20.24 3.68 15.57
N LYS A 355 -20.34 3.65 16.91
CA LYS A 355 -19.56 2.72 17.72
C LYS A 355 -19.96 1.28 17.38
N ALA A 356 -19.12 0.33 17.75
CA ALA A 356 -19.43 -1.08 17.57
C ALA A 356 -20.70 -1.53 18.35
N ASP A 357 -21.10 -0.81 19.40
CA ASP A 357 -22.33 -1.03 20.17
C ASP A 357 -23.60 -0.48 19.50
N GLY A 358 -23.47 0.16 18.33
CA GLY A 358 -24.56 0.77 17.58
C GLY A 358 -24.86 2.22 17.93
N THR A 359 -24.13 2.83 18.87
CA THR A 359 -24.32 4.24 19.24
C THR A 359 -23.76 5.13 18.14
N LYS A 360 -24.59 6.05 17.61
CA LYS A 360 -24.15 7.02 16.60
C LYS A 360 -23.23 8.07 17.21
N VAL A 361 -22.09 8.31 16.58
CA VAL A 361 -21.06 9.29 17.02
C VAL A 361 -21.04 10.49 16.12
N TYR A 362 -21.06 10.29 14.80
CA TYR A 362 -21.04 11.36 13.80
C TYR A 362 -22.11 11.14 12.76
N SER A 363 -22.73 12.23 12.30
CA SER A 363 -23.53 12.24 11.09
C SER A 363 -22.64 12.51 9.88
N ALA A 364 -23.05 12.09 8.70
CA ALA A 364 -22.36 12.41 7.46
C ALA A 364 -22.10 13.92 7.34
N GLY A 365 -20.85 14.31 7.09
CA GLY A 365 -20.39 15.69 7.00
C GLY A 365 -19.92 16.32 8.31
N ASP A 366 -20.18 15.70 9.46
CA ASP A 366 -19.70 16.21 10.74
C ASP A 366 -18.18 16.28 10.78
N VAL A 367 -17.67 17.30 11.46
CA VAL A 367 -16.23 17.49 11.61
C VAL A 367 -15.68 16.56 12.67
N VAL A 368 -14.71 15.75 12.28
CA VAL A 368 -13.97 14.84 13.17
C VAL A 368 -12.69 15.50 13.66
N ALA A 369 -12.00 16.22 12.78
CA ALA A 369 -10.84 17.03 13.12
C ALA A 369 -10.81 18.29 12.25
N GLU A 370 -10.75 19.47 12.89
CA GLU A 370 -10.76 20.78 12.17
C GLU A 370 -9.46 21.06 11.44
N SER A 371 -8.32 20.72 12.03
CA SER A 371 -7.02 20.99 11.45
C SER A 371 -5.96 20.04 12.00
N LEU A 372 -5.38 19.28 11.09
CA LEU A 372 -4.27 18.36 11.35
C LEU A 372 -3.09 18.80 10.50
N THR A 373 -1.95 19.13 11.10
CA THR A 373 -0.78 19.63 10.37
C THR A 373 0.30 18.57 10.30
N THR A 374 0.87 18.36 9.10
CA THR A 374 1.96 17.39 8.91
C THR A 374 3.24 17.82 9.62
N GLY A 375 3.85 16.88 10.32
CA GLY A 375 5.12 17.03 11.02
C GLY A 375 6.32 17.09 10.08
N THR A 376 7.52 17.14 10.66
CA THR A 376 8.80 17.18 9.91
C THR A 376 9.05 15.92 9.06
N ASP A 377 8.38 14.82 9.39
CA ASP A 377 8.37 13.58 8.64
C ASP A 377 7.33 13.55 7.50
N GLY A 378 6.61 14.65 7.30
CA GLY A 378 5.60 14.83 6.27
C GLY A 378 4.35 14.01 6.47
N GLN A 379 4.03 13.65 7.72
CA GLN A 379 2.83 12.92 8.06
C GLN A 379 2.12 13.51 9.29
N VAL A 380 0.85 13.19 9.40
CA VAL A 380 0.05 13.39 10.61
C VAL A 380 -0.87 12.20 10.80
N VAL A 381 -1.05 11.79 12.05
CA VAL A 381 -1.89 10.65 12.41
C VAL A 381 -3.10 11.14 13.18
N LEU A 382 -4.27 10.69 12.77
CA LEU A 382 -5.51 10.82 13.52
C LEU A 382 -5.87 9.45 14.09
N SER A 383 -5.78 9.29 15.40
CA SER A 383 -6.03 8.04 16.12
C SER A 383 -7.41 8.01 16.77
N ASP A 384 -7.72 6.86 17.39
CA ASP A 384 -8.94 6.61 18.17
C ASP A 384 -10.24 6.82 17.38
N LEU A 385 -10.17 6.50 16.08
CA LEU A 385 -11.30 6.58 15.18
C LEU A 385 -12.20 5.35 15.32
N HIS A 386 -13.51 5.56 15.39
CA HIS A 386 -14.48 4.47 15.20
C HIS A 386 -14.43 3.97 13.76
N LEU A 387 -14.83 2.72 13.55
CA LEU A 387 -14.89 2.15 12.20
C LEU A 387 -15.92 2.92 11.36
N GLY A 388 -15.51 3.30 10.15
CA GLY A 388 -16.38 4.12 9.29
C GLY A 388 -15.62 4.75 8.14
N THR A 389 -16.32 5.57 7.37
CA THR A 389 -15.75 6.29 6.23
C THR A 389 -15.45 7.73 6.60
N TYR A 390 -14.25 8.18 6.32
CA TYR A 390 -13.76 9.53 6.59
C TYR A 390 -13.37 10.22 5.30
N VAL A 391 -13.51 11.54 5.27
CA VAL A 391 -13.10 12.38 4.15
C VAL A 391 -12.02 13.34 4.62
N VAL A 392 -10.85 13.23 4.03
CA VAL A 392 -9.68 14.09 4.27
C VAL A 392 -9.62 15.15 3.19
N THR A 393 -9.58 16.42 3.57
CA THR A 393 -9.47 17.56 2.65
C THR A 393 -8.33 18.47 3.10
N GLU A 394 -7.46 18.84 2.19
CA GLU A 394 -6.43 19.83 2.47
C GLU A 394 -7.09 21.22 2.60
N ILE A 395 -6.79 21.91 3.69
CA ILE A 395 -7.31 23.25 3.98
C ILE A 395 -6.23 24.32 3.96
N LYS A 396 -4.96 23.92 3.95
CA LYS A 396 -3.80 24.81 3.81
C LYS A 396 -2.65 24.06 3.16
N SER A 397 -2.11 24.64 2.09
CA SER A 397 -0.93 24.13 1.42
C SER A 397 0.37 24.57 2.11
N ILE A 398 1.47 24.12 1.57
CA ILE A 398 2.82 24.50 1.95
C ILE A 398 3.31 25.59 0.99
N ASP A 399 4.13 26.50 1.49
CA ASP A 399 4.73 27.56 0.67
C ASP A 399 5.44 26.97 -0.57
N GLY A 400 5.16 27.54 -1.73
CA GLY A 400 5.70 27.07 -3.00
C GLY A 400 4.91 25.97 -3.72
N TYR A 401 3.78 25.57 -3.15
CA TYR A 401 2.88 24.58 -3.77
C TYR A 401 1.45 25.11 -3.90
N THR A 402 0.73 24.53 -4.87
CA THR A 402 -0.71 24.76 -4.97
C THR A 402 -1.46 23.84 -4.02
N ILE A 403 -2.55 24.33 -3.44
CA ILE A 403 -3.42 23.53 -2.59
C ILE A 403 -4.15 22.46 -3.43
N ASN A 404 -4.25 21.25 -2.90
CA ASN A 404 -5.06 20.18 -3.47
C ASN A 404 -6.33 19.97 -2.64
N THR A 405 -7.38 20.67 -3.00
CA THR A 405 -8.67 20.60 -2.30
C THR A 405 -9.50 19.36 -2.67
N THR A 406 -9.00 18.44 -3.48
CA THR A 406 -9.69 17.21 -3.85
C THR A 406 -9.86 16.32 -2.62
N PRO A 407 -11.10 16.06 -2.18
CA PRO A 407 -11.32 15.23 -1.00
C PRO A 407 -10.86 13.79 -1.22
N GLN A 408 -10.21 13.20 -0.22
CA GLN A 408 -9.80 11.81 -0.23
C GLN A 408 -10.66 11.03 0.76
N THR A 409 -11.32 10.00 0.26
CA THR A 409 -12.13 9.12 1.10
C THR A 409 -11.27 7.98 1.63
N VAL A 410 -11.29 7.78 2.95
CA VAL A 410 -10.57 6.71 3.64
C VAL A 410 -11.58 5.90 4.44
N ALA A 411 -11.67 4.61 4.17
CA ALA A 411 -12.52 3.68 4.93
C ALA A 411 -11.68 2.97 5.99
N VAL A 412 -12.05 3.15 7.24
CA VAL A 412 -11.52 2.41 8.38
C VAL A 412 -12.50 1.27 8.66
N GLU A 413 -12.15 0.08 8.16
CA GLU A 413 -13.05 -1.07 8.19
C GLU A 413 -12.59 -2.11 9.22
N TYR A 414 -13.56 -2.86 9.75
CA TYR A 414 -13.25 -4.03 10.56
C TYR A 414 -12.42 -5.04 9.74
N LYS A 415 -11.28 -5.41 10.25
CA LYS A 415 -10.38 -6.37 9.57
C LYS A 415 -10.54 -7.76 10.13
N ASP A 416 -10.24 -7.93 11.40
CA ASP A 416 -10.44 -9.15 12.16
C ASP A 416 -10.35 -8.85 13.66
N GLN A 417 -10.75 -9.82 14.47
CA GLN A 417 -10.82 -9.67 15.91
C GLN A 417 -9.47 -9.58 16.64
N THR A 418 -8.34 -9.80 15.95
CA THR A 418 -6.99 -9.74 16.54
C THR A 418 -6.36 -8.37 16.41
N VAL A 419 -6.95 -7.52 15.57
CA VAL A 419 -6.50 -6.16 15.32
C VAL A 419 -7.11 -5.22 16.35
N THR A 420 -6.28 -4.63 17.21
CA THR A 420 -6.72 -3.65 18.20
C THR A 420 -6.96 -2.28 17.57
N VAL A 421 -6.08 -1.88 16.65
CA VAL A 421 -6.18 -0.63 15.89
C VAL A 421 -5.96 -0.93 14.42
N GLN A 422 -6.93 -0.55 13.60
CA GLN A 422 -6.81 -0.62 12.14
C GLN A 422 -6.11 0.63 11.64
N TYR A 423 -4.97 0.46 11.00
CA TYR A 423 -4.21 1.56 10.40
C TYR A 423 -4.52 1.68 8.92
N GLU A 424 -5.00 2.86 8.54
CA GLU A 424 -5.21 3.26 7.16
C GLU A 424 -4.34 4.46 6.82
N SER A 425 -4.14 4.70 5.55
CA SER A 425 -3.37 5.86 5.12
C SER A 425 -3.87 6.44 3.81
N THR A 426 -3.64 7.73 3.65
CA THR A 426 -3.83 8.42 2.38
C THR A 426 -2.65 9.34 2.11
N THR A 427 -2.31 9.50 0.84
CA THR A 427 -1.25 10.40 0.40
C THR A 427 -1.86 11.50 -0.45
N ILE A 428 -1.61 12.74 -0.08
CA ILE A 428 -2.07 13.91 -0.82
C ILE A 428 -0.84 14.61 -1.40
N GLU A 429 -0.80 14.67 -2.72
CA GLU A 429 0.27 15.33 -3.46
C GLU A 429 -0.12 16.76 -3.81
N ASN A 430 0.81 17.70 -3.66
CA ASN A 430 0.68 19.04 -4.19
C ASN A 430 1.65 19.28 -5.35
N THR A 431 1.18 20.03 -6.31
CA THR A 431 2.00 20.48 -7.43
C THR A 431 2.76 21.72 -7.01
N ARG A 432 4.08 21.75 -7.22
CA ARG A 432 4.87 22.93 -6.96
C ARG A 432 4.48 24.07 -7.91
N GLN A 433 4.64 25.29 -7.44
CA GLN A 433 4.47 26.48 -8.25
C GLN A 433 5.59 26.58 -9.29
N LYS A 434 5.25 27.10 -10.47
CA LYS A 434 6.16 27.21 -11.61
C LYS A 434 6.25 28.65 -12.10
N ALA A 435 7.29 28.94 -12.88
CA ALA A 435 7.48 30.22 -13.53
C ALA A 435 7.63 30.04 -15.05
N ASP A 436 6.88 30.81 -15.80
CA ASP A 436 7.09 30.98 -17.24
C ASP A 436 7.87 32.29 -17.46
N VAL A 437 9.00 32.21 -18.15
CA VAL A 437 9.85 33.38 -18.45
C VAL A 437 9.95 33.55 -19.95
N SER A 438 9.78 34.77 -20.41
CA SER A 438 9.86 35.11 -21.84
C SER A 438 10.50 36.47 -22.06
N VAL A 439 11.02 36.66 -23.25
CA VAL A 439 11.54 37.93 -23.73
C VAL A 439 10.84 38.31 -25.01
N VAL A 440 10.68 39.60 -25.21
CA VAL A 440 10.25 40.20 -26.48
C VAL A 440 11.35 41.11 -26.95
N LYS A 441 11.73 41.01 -28.21
CA LYS A 441 12.75 41.84 -28.83
C LYS A 441 12.14 42.75 -29.88
N LYS A 442 12.40 44.01 -29.77
CA LYS A 442 11.91 45.02 -30.71
C LYS A 442 13.01 45.97 -31.17
N ASP A 443 12.78 46.58 -32.31
CA ASP A 443 13.52 47.74 -32.80
C ASP A 443 13.15 48.99 -32.00
N SER A 444 14.10 49.86 -31.67
CA SER A 444 13.87 51.05 -30.86
C SER A 444 13.13 52.17 -31.64
N ASP A 445 13.23 52.18 -32.98
CA ASP A 445 12.63 53.22 -33.82
C ASP A 445 11.26 52.79 -34.36
N THR A 446 11.14 51.54 -34.82
CA THR A 446 9.96 51.04 -35.53
C THR A 446 9.01 50.23 -34.62
N GLU A 447 9.49 49.80 -33.46
CA GLU A 447 8.79 48.85 -32.56
C GLU A 447 8.53 47.46 -33.19
N ASN A 448 9.02 47.21 -34.38
CA ASN A 448 8.90 45.90 -35.05
C ASN A 448 9.60 44.81 -34.26
N PRO A 449 9.10 43.56 -34.31
CA PRO A 449 9.79 42.45 -33.73
C PRO A 449 11.13 42.16 -34.42
N LEU A 450 12.12 41.70 -33.65
CA LEU A 450 13.43 41.36 -34.17
C LEU A 450 13.82 39.92 -33.82
N ASP A 451 14.18 39.16 -34.85
CA ASP A 451 14.71 37.80 -34.71
C ASP A 451 16.22 37.76 -34.44
N GLY A 452 16.73 36.61 -34.01
CA GLY A 452 18.17 36.33 -33.87
C GLY A 452 18.86 36.99 -32.67
N GLY A 453 18.13 37.72 -31.81
CA GLY A 453 18.63 38.21 -30.53
C GLY A 453 18.81 37.08 -29.53
N LYS A 454 19.99 36.96 -28.91
CA LYS A 454 20.22 35.93 -27.88
C LYS A 454 20.16 36.51 -26.48
N TYR A 455 19.38 35.83 -25.64
CA TYR A 455 19.11 36.21 -24.25
C TYR A 455 19.48 35.08 -23.33
N THR A 456 20.33 35.36 -22.35
CA THR A 456 20.70 34.37 -21.34
C THR A 456 20.04 34.71 -20.01
N LEU A 457 19.40 33.73 -19.45
CA LEU A 457 18.85 33.75 -18.10
C LEU A 457 19.90 33.29 -17.11
N TYR A 458 20.07 34.02 -16.03
CA TYR A 458 21.07 33.78 -15.00
C TYR A 458 20.44 33.66 -13.62
N ALA A 459 21.13 32.91 -12.76
CA ALA A 459 20.84 32.92 -11.32
C ALA A 459 21.31 34.25 -10.71
N GLY A 460 20.40 35.00 -10.13
CA GLY A 460 20.71 36.28 -9.46
C GLY A 460 21.25 36.10 -8.04
N ASN A 461 21.00 34.95 -7.43
CA ASN A 461 21.50 34.52 -6.13
C ASN A 461 21.92 33.05 -6.17
N ASP A 462 22.60 32.58 -5.13
CA ASP A 462 22.85 31.16 -4.95
C ASP A 462 21.54 30.40 -4.79
N ILE A 463 21.37 29.34 -5.56
CA ILE A 463 20.19 28.46 -5.49
C ILE A 463 20.59 27.22 -4.69
N LYS A 464 19.80 26.93 -3.66
CA LYS A 464 20.01 25.78 -2.77
C LYS A 464 18.96 24.70 -3.03
N ASN A 465 19.40 23.46 -2.95
CA ASN A 465 18.47 22.33 -2.97
C ASN A 465 17.72 22.17 -1.64
N TYR A 466 16.81 21.20 -1.58
CA TYR A 466 16.02 20.89 -0.39
C TYR A 466 16.89 20.57 0.86
N ALA A 467 18.10 20.03 0.66
CA ALA A 467 19.05 19.77 1.75
C ALA A 467 19.85 21.01 2.19
N GLY A 468 19.60 22.18 1.59
CA GLY A 468 20.28 23.43 1.89
C GLY A 468 21.65 23.58 1.21
N GLN A 469 22.04 22.66 0.33
CA GLN A 469 23.30 22.73 -0.41
C GLN A 469 23.16 23.69 -1.59
N VAL A 470 24.17 24.54 -1.82
CA VAL A 470 24.24 25.38 -3.03
C VAL A 470 24.51 24.49 -4.23
N ILE A 471 23.57 24.44 -5.15
CA ILE A 471 23.66 23.67 -6.40
C ILE A 471 23.89 24.54 -7.63
N VAL A 472 23.57 25.83 -7.55
CA VAL A 472 23.86 26.85 -8.55
C VAL A 472 24.35 28.10 -7.84
N THR A 473 25.50 28.62 -8.22
CA THR A 473 26.04 29.87 -7.68
C THR A 473 25.48 31.08 -8.41
N LYS A 474 25.42 32.20 -7.70
CA LYS A 474 25.08 33.50 -8.31
C LYS A 474 25.85 33.76 -9.58
N GLY A 475 25.19 34.25 -10.63
CA GLY A 475 25.80 34.57 -11.93
C GLY A 475 25.93 33.40 -12.90
N THR A 476 25.54 32.18 -12.48
CA THR A 476 25.52 31.02 -13.38
C THR A 476 24.49 31.21 -14.49
N ALA A 477 24.87 31.00 -15.74
CA ALA A 477 23.96 30.95 -16.88
C ALA A 477 23.10 29.67 -16.81
N LEU A 478 21.80 29.82 -16.89
CA LEU A 478 20.84 28.73 -16.80
C LEU A 478 20.39 28.25 -18.17
N GLU A 479 19.98 29.18 -19.03
CA GLU A 479 19.55 28.90 -20.40
C GLU A 479 19.74 30.10 -21.29
N THR A 480 20.03 29.87 -22.56
CA THR A 480 20.11 30.90 -23.59
C THR A 480 19.08 30.59 -24.67
N VAL A 481 18.24 31.58 -24.96
CA VAL A 481 17.21 31.51 -26.00
C VAL A 481 17.50 32.51 -27.11
N THR A 482 16.97 32.24 -28.29
CA THR A 482 17.09 33.15 -29.48
C THR A 482 15.69 33.56 -29.89
N THR A 483 15.48 34.87 -30.13
CA THR A 483 14.19 35.38 -30.60
C THR A 483 13.89 34.91 -32.01
N GLY A 484 12.65 34.53 -32.26
CA GLY A 484 12.11 34.17 -33.57
C GLY A 484 11.64 35.39 -34.36
N GLU A 485 11.04 35.15 -35.54
CA GLU A 485 10.49 36.17 -36.42
C GLU A 485 9.44 37.08 -35.75
N ASP A 486 8.74 36.56 -34.76
CA ASP A 486 7.78 37.33 -33.94
C ASP A 486 8.47 38.15 -32.82
N GLY A 487 9.78 38.17 -32.79
CA GLY A 487 10.59 38.82 -31.77
C GLY A 487 10.51 38.16 -30.38
N LYS A 488 9.94 36.96 -30.25
CA LYS A 488 9.72 36.33 -28.95
C LYS A 488 10.65 35.15 -28.75
N ALA A 489 10.99 34.93 -27.49
CA ALA A 489 11.60 33.68 -27.04
C ALA A 489 11.14 33.35 -25.60
N SER A 490 10.96 32.06 -25.32
CA SER A 490 10.58 31.58 -24.00
C SER A 490 11.61 30.59 -23.50
N TYR A 491 11.88 30.64 -22.19
CA TYR A 491 12.78 29.72 -21.53
C TYR A 491 12.06 28.43 -21.18
N SER A 492 12.77 27.32 -21.31
CA SER A 492 12.25 25.98 -21.01
C SER A 492 12.66 25.47 -19.63
N VAL A 493 13.69 26.08 -19.05
CA VAL A 493 14.21 25.68 -17.73
C VAL A 493 13.15 25.86 -16.66
N ASP A 494 12.89 24.78 -15.92
CA ASP A 494 11.88 24.73 -14.84
C ASP A 494 12.45 25.33 -13.56
N LEU A 495 12.28 26.64 -13.40
CA LEU A 495 12.91 27.43 -12.34
C LEU A 495 12.37 27.09 -10.94
N PRO A 496 13.25 26.91 -9.94
CA PRO A 496 12.85 26.88 -8.53
C PRO A 496 12.48 28.29 -8.04
N ILE A 497 11.68 28.36 -6.96
CA ILE A 497 11.43 29.61 -6.24
C ILE A 497 12.76 30.15 -5.72
N SER A 498 13.09 31.40 -6.06
CA SER A 498 14.31 32.08 -5.66
C SER A 498 14.16 33.60 -5.76
N ASN A 499 14.79 34.30 -4.85
CA ASN A 499 14.75 35.77 -4.74
C ASN A 499 15.69 36.47 -5.73
N GLY A 500 15.89 35.92 -6.90
CA GLY A 500 16.67 36.61 -7.89
C GLY A 500 16.98 35.78 -9.10
N TYR A 501 16.51 36.26 -10.22
CA TYR A 501 16.91 35.86 -11.56
C TYR A 501 17.13 37.12 -12.37
N TYR A 502 17.94 37.05 -13.41
CA TYR A 502 18.02 38.13 -14.36
C TYR A 502 18.27 37.61 -15.77
N VAL A 503 17.76 38.36 -16.73
CA VAL A 503 17.97 38.13 -18.16
C VAL A 503 18.74 39.28 -18.72
N SER A 504 19.78 38.97 -19.51
CA SER A 504 20.51 39.98 -20.27
C SER A 504 20.73 39.53 -21.72
N GLU A 505 20.79 40.49 -22.60
CA GLU A 505 21.13 40.24 -23.98
C GLU A 505 22.60 39.83 -24.07
N THR A 506 22.89 38.68 -24.69
CA THR A 506 24.24 38.17 -24.92
C THR A 506 24.71 38.38 -26.37
N GLN A 507 23.73 38.46 -27.29
CA GLN A 507 24.02 38.79 -28.71
C GLN A 507 22.83 39.60 -29.26
N ALA A 508 23.13 40.75 -29.85
CA ALA A 508 22.13 41.52 -30.56
C ALA A 508 21.72 40.86 -31.89
N PRO A 509 20.53 41.15 -32.42
CA PRO A 509 20.18 40.84 -33.80
C PRO A 509 21.17 41.40 -34.80
N TYR A 510 21.18 40.83 -35.98
CA TYR A 510 22.03 41.32 -37.06
C TYR A 510 21.77 42.81 -37.34
N ALA A 511 22.84 43.64 -37.50
CA ALA A 511 22.84 45.07 -37.72
C ALA A 511 22.29 45.91 -36.55
N TYR A 512 22.20 45.36 -35.34
CA TYR A 512 21.82 46.08 -34.13
C TYR A 512 22.99 46.16 -33.12
N ILE A 513 22.89 47.16 -32.25
CA ILE A 513 23.86 47.37 -31.17
C ILE A 513 23.34 46.69 -29.91
N ARG A 514 24.17 45.80 -29.33
CA ARG A 514 23.80 45.15 -28.06
C ARG A 514 23.60 46.17 -26.93
N ASN A 515 22.44 46.15 -26.28
CA ASN A 515 22.20 46.95 -25.11
C ASN A 515 22.54 46.20 -23.81
N SER A 516 23.84 46.28 -23.42
CA SER A 516 24.33 45.62 -22.21
C SER A 516 23.86 46.25 -20.90
N LYS A 517 23.17 47.40 -20.94
CA LYS A 517 22.64 48.07 -19.74
C LYS A 517 21.21 47.66 -19.44
N ASP A 518 20.49 47.15 -20.42
CA ASP A 518 19.16 46.62 -20.22
C ASP A 518 19.24 45.20 -19.69
N VAL A 519 19.01 45.07 -18.38
CA VAL A 519 19.02 43.80 -17.65
C VAL A 519 17.68 43.67 -16.93
N TYR A 520 16.91 42.66 -17.31
CA TYR A 520 15.65 42.37 -16.67
C TYR A 520 15.86 41.48 -15.44
N SER A 521 15.66 42.03 -14.25
CA SER A 521 15.76 41.30 -12.99
C SER A 521 14.35 41.04 -12.42
N PHE A 522 14.12 39.84 -11.93
CA PHE A 522 12.86 39.46 -11.31
C PHE A 522 13.07 38.47 -10.15
N ASN A 523 12.07 38.39 -9.27
CA ASN A 523 12.03 37.44 -8.17
C ASN A 523 10.88 36.46 -8.40
N PHE A 524 11.17 35.18 -8.41
CA PHE A 524 10.15 34.15 -8.36
C PHE A 524 9.88 33.80 -6.89
N ASN A 525 9.00 34.55 -6.27
CA ASN A 525 8.58 34.37 -4.88
C ASN A 525 7.46 33.33 -4.79
N VAL A 526 7.21 32.86 -3.55
CA VAL A 526 6.03 32.06 -3.25
C VAL A 526 4.77 32.80 -3.67
N LEU A 527 3.92 32.12 -4.42
CA LEU A 527 2.63 32.63 -4.88
C LEU A 527 1.52 32.23 -3.88
N PRO A 528 0.34 32.84 -3.94
CA PRO A 528 -0.84 32.32 -3.27
C PRO A 528 -1.05 30.83 -3.59
N GLU A 529 -1.49 30.03 -2.63
CA GLU A 529 -1.66 28.58 -2.78
C GLU A 529 -2.66 28.15 -3.86
N THR A 530 -3.49 29.08 -4.36
CA THR A 530 -4.41 28.87 -5.47
C THR A 530 -3.80 29.17 -6.84
N GLN A 531 -2.58 29.72 -6.88
CA GLN A 531 -1.90 30.11 -8.10
C GLN A 531 -0.77 29.15 -8.45
N ALA A 532 -0.89 28.49 -9.60
CA ALA A 532 0.08 27.48 -10.03
C ALA A 532 1.33 28.06 -10.72
N LYS A 533 1.20 29.25 -11.33
CA LYS A 533 2.25 29.83 -12.17
C LYS A 533 2.39 31.33 -12.00
N ALA A 534 3.63 31.80 -12.06
CA ALA A 534 4.00 33.18 -12.31
C ALA A 534 4.46 33.34 -13.76
N SER A 535 4.22 34.51 -14.34
CA SER A 535 4.71 34.85 -15.68
C SER A 535 5.58 36.09 -15.60
N PHE A 536 6.78 35.99 -16.15
CA PHE A 536 7.76 37.05 -16.21
C PHE A 536 8.09 37.33 -17.67
N SER A 537 7.93 38.59 -18.09
CA SER A 537 8.23 38.97 -19.46
C SER A 537 8.84 40.35 -19.50
N HIS A 538 9.78 40.57 -20.39
CA HIS A 538 10.40 41.88 -20.61
C HIS A 538 10.58 42.13 -22.09
N THR A 539 10.37 43.40 -22.48
CA THR A 539 10.62 43.86 -23.85
C THR A 539 11.99 44.55 -23.91
N PHE A 540 12.91 43.93 -24.59
CA PHE A 540 14.22 44.54 -24.89
C PHE A 540 14.13 45.29 -26.21
N VAL A 541 14.78 46.44 -26.26
CA VAL A 541 14.90 47.23 -27.49
C VAL A 541 16.39 47.44 -27.86
N ASN A 542 16.70 47.43 -29.14
CA ASN A 542 18.05 47.76 -29.60
C ASN A 542 17.98 48.85 -30.65
N ASP A 543 19.02 49.69 -30.62
CA ASP A 543 19.29 50.66 -31.65
C ASP A 543 20.03 49.97 -32.81
N ARG A 544 19.67 50.33 -34.00
CA ARG A 544 20.40 49.89 -35.20
C ARG A 544 21.86 50.38 -35.20
N THR A 545 22.73 49.64 -35.84
CA THR A 545 24.09 50.10 -36.11
C THR A 545 24.07 51.21 -37.13
N THR A 546 24.63 52.31 -36.76
CA THR A 546 24.75 53.47 -37.66
C THR A 546 26.19 53.70 -38.07
N ALA A 547 26.36 54.25 -39.20
CA ALA A 547 27.66 54.65 -39.70
C ALA A 547 27.69 56.17 -39.95
N LYS A 548 28.85 56.72 -39.75
CA LYS A 548 29.09 58.12 -40.12
C LYS A 548 30.03 58.15 -41.27
N ILE A 549 29.72 58.91 -42.28
CA ILE A 549 30.55 59.15 -43.39
C ILE A 549 31.18 60.56 -43.23
N HIS A 550 32.48 60.61 -43.19
CA HIS A 550 33.19 61.86 -43.16
C HIS A 550 33.79 62.10 -44.57
N ILE A 551 33.46 63.22 -45.16
CA ILE A 551 33.93 63.61 -46.44
C ILE A 551 34.95 64.77 -46.24
N TYR A 552 36.16 64.58 -46.72
CA TYR A 552 37.15 65.59 -46.65
C TYR A 552 37.40 66.08 -48.05
N LYS A 553 37.29 67.39 -48.22
CA LYS A 553 37.70 68.04 -49.43
C LYS A 553 39.18 68.32 -49.34
N VAL A 554 39.91 67.86 -50.31
CA VAL A 554 41.34 68.13 -50.42
C VAL A 554 41.66 68.75 -51.77
N ASP A 555 42.73 69.52 -51.86
CA ASP A 555 43.27 70.01 -53.07
C ASP A 555 43.83 68.83 -53.92
N LYS A 556 43.50 68.82 -55.20
CA LYS A 556 43.82 67.72 -56.11
C LYS A 556 45.31 67.49 -56.31
N GLU A 557 46.11 68.55 -56.36
CA GLU A 557 47.56 68.49 -56.67
C GLU A 557 48.39 68.23 -55.42
N SER A 558 48.06 68.89 -54.33
CA SER A 558 48.79 68.73 -53.07
C SER A 558 48.29 67.61 -52.17
N GLY A 559 47.11 67.11 -52.40
CA GLY A 559 46.46 66.11 -51.53
C GLY A 559 46.17 66.64 -50.12
N LYS A 560 46.31 67.90 -49.84
CA LYS A 560 46.12 68.51 -48.49
C LYS A 560 44.77 69.22 -48.36
N ALA A 561 44.29 69.34 -47.13
CA ALA A 561 43.11 70.11 -46.83
C ALA A 561 43.29 71.64 -46.80
N VAL A 562 44.23 72.12 -47.58
CA VAL A 562 44.55 73.54 -47.77
C VAL A 562 44.57 73.83 -49.27
N ALA A 563 43.83 74.85 -49.69
CA ALA A 563 43.74 75.26 -51.06
C ALA A 563 45.08 75.91 -51.52
N GLN A 564 45.41 75.84 -52.83
CA GLN A 564 46.55 76.52 -53.44
C GLN A 564 46.07 77.81 -54.14
N GLY A 565 46.84 78.86 -54.02
CA GLY A 565 46.59 80.16 -54.62
C GLY A 565 45.27 80.78 -54.04
N ASP A 566 44.48 81.41 -54.87
CA ASP A 566 43.23 82.08 -54.52
C ASP A 566 42.01 81.14 -54.51
N ALA A 567 42.20 79.81 -54.61
CA ALA A 567 41.12 78.81 -54.55
C ALA A 567 40.60 78.61 -53.12
N SER A 568 39.37 78.14 -52.96
CA SER A 568 38.80 77.76 -51.70
C SER A 568 38.36 76.30 -51.74
N LEU A 569 38.60 75.58 -50.68
CA LEU A 569 38.03 74.24 -50.46
C LEU A 569 36.69 74.30 -49.68
N GLU A 570 36.43 75.47 -49.11
CA GLU A 570 35.19 75.76 -48.39
C GLU A 570 34.03 75.94 -49.36
N GLY A 571 32.86 75.52 -48.97
CA GLY A 571 31.62 75.63 -49.74
C GLY A 571 31.39 74.48 -50.75
N ALA A 572 32.23 73.46 -50.76
CA ALA A 572 32.03 72.32 -51.63
C ALA A 572 30.77 71.53 -51.13
N VAL A 573 29.79 71.36 -52.02
CA VAL A 573 28.57 70.66 -51.77
C VAL A 573 28.69 69.26 -52.34
N TYR A 574 28.32 68.28 -51.51
CA TYR A 574 28.32 66.88 -51.91
C TYR A 574 26.92 66.31 -51.71
N GLY A 575 26.39 65.58 -52.67
CA GLY A 575 25.20 64.79 -52.54
C GLY A 575 25.58 63.35 -52.18
N LEU A 576 24.98 62.82 -51.17
CA LEU A 576 25.06 61.42 -50.88
C LEU A 576 23.86 60.74 -51.51
N TYR A 577 24.09 59.75 -52.34
CA TYR A 577 23.05 59.00 -53.03
C TYR A 577 23.12 57.50 -52.68
N ALA A 578 22.01 56.89 -52.44
CA ALA A 578 21.96 55.44 -52.31
C ALA A 578 22.16 54.78 -53.69
N ARG A 579 23.07 53.85 -53.81
CA ARG A 579 23.29 53.06 -55.03
C ARG A 579 22.25 51.96 -55.21
N ASN A 580 21.77 51.41 -54.11
CA ASN A 580 20.71 50.39 -54.03
C ASN A 580 19.70 50.84 -53.00
N ASP A 581 18.56 50.17 -52.97
CA ASP A 581 17.57 50.42 -51.92
C ASP A 581 18.19 50.23 -50.55
N ILE A 582 17.98 51.16 -49.64
CA ILE A 582 18.39 51.07 -48.24
C ILE A 582 17.16 50.59 -47.48
N VAL A 583 17.30 49.40 -46.92
CA VAL A 583 16.25 48.76 -46.14
C VAL A 583 16.61 48.84 -44.67
N HIS A 584 15.65 49.18 -43.82
CA HIS A 584 15.84 49.11 -42.38
C HIS A 584 16.19 47.67 -41.96
N PRO A 585 17.08 47.47 -40.96
CA PRO A 585 17.49 46.11 -40.56
C PRO A 585 16.35 45.18 -40.16
N ASP A 586 15.20 45.69 -39.70
CA ASP A 586 14.00 44.89 -39.36
C ASP A 586 13.13 44.60 -40.60
N GLY A 587 13.53 45.00 -41.79
CA GLY A 587 12.79 44.86 -43.02
C GLY A 587 11.68 45.90 -43.23
N ALA A 588 11.53 46.91 -42.36
CA ALA A 588 10.52 47.98 -42.50
C ALA A 588 10.81 48.82 -43.75
N THR A 589 9.78 49.14 -44.50
CA THR A 589 9.85 50.02 -45.70
C THR A 589 9.27 51.42 -45.38
N GLY A 590 9.83 52.46 -46.02
CA GLY A 590 9.37 53.83 -45.84
C GLY A 590 9.83 54.51 -44.54
N VAL A 591 10.78 53.96 -43.83
CA VAL A 591 11.39 54.60 -42.64
C VAL A 591 12.40 55.66 -43.10
N VAL A 592 12.25 56.88 -42.57
CA VAL A 592 13.21 57.94 -42.81
C VAL A 592 14.42 57.74 -41.90
N PHE A 593 15.61 57.60 -42.49
CA PHE A 593 16.86 57.40 -41.77
C PHE A 593 17.57 58.72 -41.45
#